data_dc0ba9d483813e7660d38673150e5bac
#
_entry.id   dc0ba9d483813e7660d38673150e5bac
#
_cell.length_a   1.000
_cell.length_b   1.000
_cell.length_c   1.000
_cell.angle_alpha   90.00
_cell.angle_beta   90.00
_cell.angle_gamma   90.00
#
_symmetry.space_group_name_H-M   'P 1'
#
loop_
_entity.id
_entity.type
_entity.pdbx_description
1 polymer ?
#
loop_
_entity_poly.entity_id
_entity_poly.type
_entity_poly.pdbx_seq_one_letter_code
_entity_poly.pdbx_strand_id
1 'polypeptide(L)'
;MVTWRKYNGALIPEQPPHIDIDVDQNDVLKNVIKEKAFFARWTTDFDCNKETEFWYVICDEFLPIESLSKNTRNNVRRGLKRCYIKKVKCHYVIENCYLIYKKAFDNYNGHLSPISEDEFKQEYSTYVDEKVWDFWVVYENQTNKVIAYSRNKIEYNQCELCTTKFHPEFLRKFYPSEALFYTMNKYYLDDKNFDYVNDGARSISHETNIQSFLIQKFKFRKAYCKLNIIYNKPVGFLVKVVYPFRLFLKSLNWGPFTKLNILINQEKIKRSYD
;
A
#
# COMPACT_ATOMS: atom_id res chain seq x y z
N MET A 1 -17.29 0.39 17.62
CA MET A 1 -15.99 0.73 18.27
C MET A 1 -14.89 0.56 17.24
N VAL A 2 -14.02 1.56 17.09
CA VAL A 2 -12.91 1.52 16.09
C VAL A 2 -11.83 0.56 16.59
N THR A 3 -11.42 -0.38 15.75
CA THR A 3 -10.28 -1.27 16.03
C THR A 3 -9.00 -0.60 15.52
N TRP A 4 -7.99 -0.54 16.38
CA TRP A 4 -6.71 0.09 16.10
C TRP A 4 -5.60 -0.95 16.05
N ARG A 5 -4.77 -0.89 15.01
CA ARG A 5 -3.53 -1.67 14.92
C ARG A 5 -2.29 -0.78 15.06
N LYS A 6 -1.25 -1.33 15.66
CA LYS A 6 0.04 -0.64 15.78
C LYS A 6 0.86 -0.84 14.51
N TYR A 7 1.34 0.25 13.94
CA TYR A 7 2.18 0.24 12.74
C TYR A 7 3.26 1.30 12.82
N ASN A 8 4.54 0.88 12.85
CA ASN A 8 5.71 1.78 12.94
C ASN A 8 5.60 2.83 14.05
N GLY A 9 5.11 2.43 15.22
CA GLY A 9 4.95 3.33 16.38
C GLY A 9 3.72 4.23 16.35
N ALA A 10 2.90 4.15 15.33
CA ALA A 10 1.59 4.80 15.23
C ALA A 10 0.45 3.80 15.48
N LEU A 11 -0.71 4.29 15.93
CA LEU A 11 -1.99 3.59 15.83
C LEU A 11 -2.70 4.04 14.55
N ILE A 12 -3.15 3.08 13.77
CA ILE A 12 -3.97 3.31 12.58
C ILE A 12 -5.23 2.44 12.65
N PRO A 13 -6.39 2.90 12.15
CA PRO A 13 -7.59 2.08 12.13
C PRO A 13 -7.40 0.87 11.20
N GLU A 14 -8.09 -0.21 11.51
CA GLU A 14 -8.13 -1.40 10.66
C GLU A 14 -9.13 -1.27 9.51
N GLN A 15 -10.12 -0.39 9.66
CA GLN A 15 -11.12 -0.11 8.63
C GLN A 15 -10.49 0.59 7.41
N PRO A 16 -11.00 0.30 6.20
CA PRO A 16 -10.59 1.00 4.98
C PRO A 16 -10.94 2.49 5.03
N PRO A 17 -10.27 3.32 4.20
CA PRO A 17 -10.35 4.78 4.30
C PRO A 17 -11.72 5.38 3.96
N HIS A 18 -12.58 4.67 3.24
CA HIS A 18 -13.94 5.14 2.88
C HIS A 18 -14.97 4.89 4.00
N ILE A 19 -14.61 4.13 5.02
CA ILE A 19 -15.48 3.91 6.17
C ILE A 19 -15.24 5.05 7.16
N ASP A 20 -16.25 5.89 7.31
CA ASP A 20 -16.20 6.95 8.32
C ASP A 20 -16.13 6.36 9.71
N ILE A 21 -15.13 6.79 10.45
CA ILE A 21 -14.95 6.39 11.85
C ILE A 21 -15.28 7.56 12.76
N ASP A 22 -16.25 7.36 13.63
CA ASP A 22 -16.54 8.30 14.73
C ASP A 22 -15.57 8.02 15.88
N VAL A 23 -14.73 8.99 16.18
CA VAL A 23 -13.68 8.86 17.20
C VAL A 23 -13.75 10.00 18.22
N ASP A 24 -13.92 9.65 19.49
CA ASP A 24 -13.66 10.58 20.58
C ASP A 24 -12.14 10.78 20.74
N GLN A 25 -11.70 12.04 20.72
CA GLN A 25 -10.27 12.37 20.78
C GLN A 25 -9.61 11.92 22.10
N ASN A 26 -10.34 11.94 23.22
CA ASN A 26 -9.84 11.51 24.51
C ASN A 26 -9.63 10.00 24.54
N ASP A 27 -10.54 9.23 23.94
CA ASP A 27 -10.42 7.79 23.88
C ASP A 27 -9.29 7.35 22.93
N VAL A 28 -9.11 8.06 21.82
CA VAL A 28 -7.93 7.87 20.96
C VAL A 28 -6.64 8.14 21.73
N LEU A 29 -6.58 9.24 22.51
CA LEU A 29 -5.40 9.55 23.29
C LEU A 29 -5.13 8.51 24.38
N LYS A 30 -6.16 7.99 25.06
CA LYS A 30 -6.04 6.87 26.02
C LYS A 30 -5.44 5.63 25.34
N ASN A 31 -5.91 5.28 24.13
CA ASN A 31 -5.37 4.16 23.36
C ASN A 31 -3.90 4.40 22.96
N VAL A 32 -3.54 5.61 22.52
CA VAL A 32 -2.16 5.96 22.19
C VAL A 32 -1.23 5.75 23.39
N ILE A 33 -1.68 6.15 24.60
CA ILE A 33 -0.90 5.98 25.82
C ILE A 33 -0.82 4.50 26.21
N LYS A 34 -1.96 3.77 26.21
CA LYS A 34 -2.04 2.35 26.57
C LYS A 34 -1.12 1.49 25.68
N GLU A 35 -1.17 1.71 24.38
CA GLU A 35 -0.37 0.97 23.40
C GLU A 35 1.08 1.48 23.25
N LYS A 36 1.48 2.48 24.07
CA LYS A 36 2.80 3.12 23.99
C LYS A 36 3.15 3.58 22.58
N ALA A 37 2.16 4.10 21.85
CA ALA A 37 2.35 4.66 20.52
C ALA A 37 2.80 6.13 20.61
N PHE A 38 3.45 6.62 19.55
CA PHE A 38 3.82 8.03 19.46
C PHE A 38 2.62 8.91 19.11
N PHE A 39 1.71 8.38 18.30
CA PHE A 39 0.50 9.07 17.85
C PHE A 39 -0.51 8.06 17.29
N ALA A 40 -1.74 8.50 17.14
CA ALA A 40 -2.73 7.86 16.27
C ALA A 40 -2.96 8.74 15.04
N ARG A 41 -3.21 8.11 13.88
CA ARG A 41 -3.60 8.79 12.66
C ARG A 41 -4.70 8.06 11.93
N TRP A 42 -5.62 8.80 11.35
CA TRP A 42 -6.71 8.28 10.52
C TRP A 42 -7.11 9.30 9.47
N THR A 43 -7.96 8.91 8.55
CA THR A 43 -8.49 9.78 7.50
C THR A 43 -9.97 10.03 7.68
N THR A 44 -10.42 11.20 7.25
CA THR A 44 -11.81 11.58 7.04
C THR A 44 -11.95 12.24 5.67
N ASP A 45 -13.18 12.51 5.26
CA ASP A 45 -13.47 13.13 3.97
C ASP A 45 -12.79 12.39 2.80
N PHE A 46 -12.91 11.04 2.79
CA PHE A 46 -12.32 10.21 1.75
C PHE A 46 -12.89 10.56 0.38
N ASP A 47 -11.99 10.69 -0.60
CA ASP A 47 -12.29 11.04 -1.99
C ASP A 47 -12.99 12.40 -2.15
N CYS A 48 -12.60 13.38 -1.33
CA CYS A 48 -13.15 14.71 -1.40
C CYS A 48 -12.70 15.47 -2.66
N ASN A 49 -13.51 16.44 -3.11
CA ASN A 49 -13.22 17.26 -4.29
C ASN A 49 -12.10 18.30 -4.07
N LYS A 50 -11.62 18.45 -2.83
CA LYS A 50 -10.53 19.38 -2.48
C LYS A 50 -9.19 18.69 -2.66
N GLU A 51 -8.31 19.23 -3.49
CA GLU A 51 -6.93 18.73 -3.58
C GLU A 51 -6.19 19.00 -2.26
N THR A 52 -5.68 17.94 -1.63
CA THR A 52 -4.97 17.98 -0.36
C THR A 52 -3.57 17.39 -0.50
N GLU A 53 -2.73 17.55 0.52
CA GLU A 53 -1.43 16.87 0.55
C GLU A 53 -1.52 15.40 1.03
N PHE A 54 -2.72 14.87 1.28
CA PHE A 54 -2.90 13.46 1.64
C PHE A 54 -3.96 12.80 0.75
N TRP A 55 -3.63 11.64 0.21
CA TRP A 55 -4.50 10.88 -0.69
C TRP A 55 -4.21 9.39 -0.63
N TYR A 56 -5.17 8.61 -1.05
CA TYR A 56 -5.00 7.22 -1.44
C TYR A 56 -4.90 7.10 -2.96
N VAL A 57 -4.25 6.04 -3.44
CA VAL A 57 -4.19 5.75 -4.88
C VAL A 57 -5.17 4.64 -5.19
N ILE A 58 -6.29 4.98 -5.83
CA ILE A 58 -7.39 4.07 -6.11
C ILE A 58 -7.68 3.94 -7.60
N CYS A 59 -8.26 2.81 -7.99
CA CYS A 59 -8.89 2.58 -9.28
C CYS A 59 -10.32 2.16 -9.06
N ASP A 60 -11.28 2.96 -9.51
CA ASP A 60 -12.73 2.77 -9.36
C ASP A 60 -13.44 2.47 -10.68
N GLU A 61 -12.68 2.29 -11.75
CA GLU A 61 -13.20 1.92 -13.06
C GLU A 61 -12.24 0.96 -13.78
N PHE A 62 -12.76 -0.18 -14.23
CA PHE A 62 -12.00 -1.06 -15.10
C PHE A 62 -11.94 -0.51 -16.53
N LEU A 63 -10.75 -0.44 -17.09
CA LEU A 63 -10.54 -0.11 -18.49
C LEU A 63 -10.32 -1.38 -19.32
N PRO A 64 -11.18 -1.66 -20.32
CA PRO A 64 -10.90 -2.67 -21.32
C PRO A 64 -9.56 -2.43 -22.02
N ILE A 65 -8.94 -3.50 -22.48
CA ILE A 65 -7.57 -3.43 -23.04
C ILE A 65 -7.45 -2.43 -24.21
N GLU A 66 -8.53 -2.24 -24.96
CA GLU A 66 -8.64 -1.31 -26.09
C GLU A 66 -8.57 0.17 -25.65
N SER A 67 -9.04 0.46 -24.46
CA SER A 67 -9.07 1.82 -23.88
C SER A 67 -7.74 2.22 -23.23
N LEU A 68 -6.82 1.27 -23.05
CA LEU A 68 -5.49 1.56 -22.55
C LEU A 68 -4.63 2.31 -23.58
N SER A 69 -3.65 3.10 -23.09
CA SER A 69 -2.68 3.72 -23.97
C SER A 69 -1.97 2.69 -24.85
N LYS A 70 -1.54 3.07 -26.06
CA LYS A 70 -0.89 2.15 -27.02
C LYS A 70 0.25 1.35 -26.37
N ASN A 71 1.09 2.00 -25.57
CA ASN A 71 2.21 1.35 -24.91
C ASN A 71 1.74 0.35 -23.84
N THR A 72 0.84 0.78 -22.96
CA THR A 72 0.28 -0.08 -21.89
C THR A 72 -0.44 -1.28 -22.49
N ARG A 73 -1.29 -1.06 -23.49
CA ARG A 73 -2.01 -2.12 -24.22
C ARG A 73 -1.06 -3.17 -24.80
N ASN A 74 0.02 -2.73 -25.44
CA ASN A 74 1.02 -3.64 -26.00
C ASN A 74 1.70 -4.47 -24.91
N ASN A 75 2.06 -3.85 -23.80
CA ASN A 75 2.70 -4.52 -22.67
C ASN A 75 1.76 -5.52 -22.00
N VAL A 76 0.49 -5.14 -21.78
CA VAL A 76 -0.54 -6.06 -21.25
C VAL A 76 -0.72 -7.26 -22.17
N ARG A 77 -0.88 -7.05 -23.50
CA ARG A 77 -1.00 -8.16 -24.47
C ARG A 77 0.22 -9.07 -24.48
N ARG A 78 1.43 -8.51 -24.40
CA ARG A 78 2.67 -9.29 -24.29
C ARG A 78 2.73 -10.07 -22.98
N GLY A 79 2.34 -9.44 -21.86
CA GLY A 79 2.27 -10.08 -20.56
C GLY A 79 1.31 -11.25 -20.56
N LEU A 80 0.07 -11.03 -20.98
CA LEU A 80 -0.97 -12.08 -21.06
C LEU A 80 -0.62 -13.23 -22.05
N LYS A 81 0.18 -12.95 -23.08
CA LYS A 81 0.70 -14.00 -23.99
C LYS A 81 1.80 -14.84 -23.34
N ARG A 82 2.59 -14.28 -22.43
CA ARG A 82 3.79 -14.91 -21.86
C ARG A 82 3.59 -15.43 -20.45
N CYS A 83 2.54 -14.96 -19.78
CA CYS A 83 2.22 -15.30 -18.41
C CYS A 83 0.76 -15.70 -18.29
N TYR A 84 0.47 -16.61 -17.38
CA TYR A 84 -0.89 -16.80 -16.91
C TYR A 84 -0.98 -16.49 -15.41
N ILE A 85 -2.13 -15.98 -15.01
CA ILE A 85 -2.35 -15.46 -13.66
C ILE A 85 -3.44 -16.32 -13.01
N LYS A 86 -3.19 -16.76 -11.78
CA LYS A 86 -4.17 -17.53 -11.01
C LYS A 86 -4.34 -16.96 -9.62
N LYS A 87 -5.58 -16.97 -9.15
CA LYS A 87 -5.89 -16.84 -7.74
C LYS A 87 -5.59 -18.18 -7.07
N VAL A 88 -4.88 -18.15 -5.95
CA VAL A 88 -4.43 -19.34 -5.21
C VAL A 88 -4.74 -19.19 -3.73
N LYS A 89 -4.65 -20.27 -2.98
CA LYS A 89 -4.78 -20.25 -1.53
C LYS A 89 -3.48 -19.84 -0.86
N CYS A 90 -3.56 -19.34 0.38
CA CYS A 90 -2.40 -18.87 1.15
C CYS A 90 -1.27 -19.90 1.24
N HIS A 91 -1.59 -21.17 1.51
CA HIS A 91 -0.58 -22.22 1.62
C HIS A 91 0.28 -22.37 0.35
N TYR A 92 -0.30 -22.16 -0.83
CA TYR A 92 0.46 -22.21 -2.07
C TYR A 92 1.57 -21.13 -2.10
N VAL A 93 1.26 -19.91 -1.62
CA VAL A 93 2.24 -18.81 -1.54
C VAL A 93 3.33 -19.14 -0.53
N ILE A 94 2.96 -19.72 0.63
CA ILE A 94 3.90 -20.17 1.66
C ILE A 94 4.93 -21.15 1.09
N GLU A 95 4.47 -22.10 0.28
CA GLU A 95 5.31 -23.15 -0.27
C GLU A 95 6.16 -22.72 -1.49
N ASN A 96 5.64 -21.79 -2.29
CA ASN A 96 6.19 -21.56 -3.64
C ASN A 96 6.73 -20.15 -3.89
N CYS A 97 6.47 -19.16 -3.01
CA CYS A 97 6.75 -17.76 -3.34
C CYS A 97 7.92 -17.13 -2.55
N TYR A 98 8.52 -17.84 -1.59
CA TYR A 98 9.64 -17.28 -0.82
C TYR A 98 10.80 -16.83 -1.70
N LEU A 99 11.17 -17.62 -2.71
CA LEU A 99 12.25 -17.26 -3.64
C LEU A 99 11.96 -15.95 -4.38
N ILE A 100 10.69 -15.74 -4.79
CA ILE A 100 10.27 -14.49 -5.44
C ILE A 100 10.36 -13.32 -4.46
N TYR A 101 9.90 -13.53 -3.21
CA TYR A 101 10.04 -12.55 -2.14
C TYR A 101 11.50 -12.14 -1.96
N LYS A 102 12.40 -13.10 -1.77
CA LYS A 102 13.83 -12.88 -1.58
C LYS A 102 14.48 -12.14 -2.76
N LYS A 103 14.22 -12.61 -3.99
CA LYS A 103 14.75 -12.01 -5.23
C LYS A 103 14.24 -10.59 -5.50
N ALA A 104 13.04 -10.25 -5.05
CA ALA A 104 12.54 -8.89 -5.18
C ALA A 104 13.41 -7.86 -4.42
N PHE A 105 14.13 -8.27 -3.37
CA PHE A 105 15.04 -7.39 -2.64
C PHE A 105 16.34 -7.08 -3.39
N ASP A 106 16.72 -7.86 -4.40
CA ASP A 106 17.89 -7.58 -5.24
C ASP A 106 17.80 -6.20 -5.95
N ASN A 107 16.57 -5.67 -6.10
CA ASN A 107 16.30 -4.37 -6.71
C ASN A 107 16.06 -3.23 -5.70
N TYR A 108 16.09 -3.50 -4.40
CA TYR A 108 15.91 -2.44 -3.42
C TYR A 108 17.24 -1.73 -3.14
N ASN A 109 17.28 -0.45 -3.43
CA ASN A 109 18.39 0.44 -3.04
C ASN A 109 18.25 0.76 -1.55
N GLY A 110 18.92 0.00 -0.66
CA GLY A 110 18.89 0.31 0.76
C GLY A 110 19.22 -0.86 1.68
N HIS A 111 19.21 -0.60 2.97
CA HIS A 111 19.56 -1.55 4.03
C HIS A 111 18.42 -2.54 4.41
N LEU A 112 17.42 -2.71 3.54
CA LEU A 112 16.34 -3.66 3.77
C LEU A 112 16.79 -5.05 3.33
N SER A 113 16.86 -5.97 4.27
CA SER A 113 17.10 -7.39 3.99
C SER A 113 15.78 -8.17 4.00
N PRO A 114 15.68 -9.21 3.16
CA PRO A 114 14.54 -10.12 3.26
C PRO A 114 14.58 -10.86 4.60
N ILE A 115 13.41 -11.14 5.16
CA ILE A 115 13.31 -12.05 6.31
C ILE A 115 13.69 -13.48 5.89
N SER A 116 13.97 -14.34 6.86
CA SER A 116 14.24 -15.76 6.60
C SER A 116 12.98 -16.48 6.05
N GLU A 117 13.20 -17.66 5.48
CA GLU A 117 12.09 -18.47 4.96
C GLU A 117 11.11 -18.88 6.06
N ASP A 118 11.59 -19.19 7.24
CA ASP A 118 10.76 -19.58 8.38
C ASP A 118 9.92 -18.38 8.88
N GLU A 119 10.51 -17.20 8.97
CA GLU A 119 9.77 -15.96 9.30
C GLU A 119 8.73 -15.62 8.23
N PHE A 120 9.05 -15.82 6.94
CA PHE A 120 8.08 -15.66 5.85
C PHE A 120 6.91 -16.63 6.00
N LYS A 121 7.16 -17.91 6.25
CA LYS A 121 6.13 -18.92 6.47
C LYS A 121 5.26 -18.58 7.68
N GLN A 122 5.89 -18.15 8.77
CA GLN A 122 5.19 -17.73 9.99
C GLN A 122 4.32 -16.48 9.73
N GLU A 123 4.84 -15.46 9.07
CA GLU A 123 4.07 -14.26 8.71
C GLU A 123 2.86 -14.64 7.85
N TYR A 124 3.08 -15.40 6.77
CA TYR A 124 1.99 -15.73 5.84
C TYR A 124 0.96 -16.68 6.44
N SER A 125 1.32 -17.52 7.42
CA SER A 125 0.35 -18.37 8.12
C SER A 125 -0.73 -17.58 8.89
N THR A 126 -0.54 -16.29 9.10
CA THR A 126 -1.55 -15.42 9.72
C THR A 126 -2.64 -14.95 8.73
N TYR A 127 -2.46 -15.15 7.43
CA TYR A 127 -3.35 -14.66 6.36
C TYR A 127 -4.21 -15.78 5.73
N VAL A 128 -4.61 -16.78 6.51
CA VAL A 128 -5.32 -17.98 6.00
C VAL A 128 -6.83 -17.78 5.79
N ASP A 129 -7.42 -16.72 6.32
CA ASP A 129 -8.85 -16.43 6.11
C ASP A 129 -9.11 -15.94 4.68
N GLU A 130 -9.60 -16.86 3.84
CA GLU A 130 -9.91 -16.60 2.43
C GLU A 130 -11.09 -15.62 2.22
N LYS A 131 -11.82 -15.23 3.28
CA LYS A 131 -12.86 -14.18 3.19
C LYS A 131 -12.26 -12.79 3.24
N VAL A 132 -11.05 -12.67 3.79
CA VAL A 132 -10.33 -11.41 3.99
C VAL A 132 -9.14 -11.28 3.05
N TRP A 133 -8.54 -12.41 2.64
CA TRP A 133 -7.28 -12.41 1.91
C TRP A 133 -7.37 -13.13 0.57
N ASP A 134 -6.98 -12.44 -0.47
CA ASP A 134 -6.78 -12.98 -1.81
C ASP A 134 -5.30 -13.05 -2.16
N PHE A 135 -4.92 -14.16 -2.77
CA PHE A 135 -3.56 -14.36 -3.27
C PHE A 135 -3.59 -14.62 -4.76
N TRP A 136 -2.68 -13.97 -5.47
CA TRP A 136 -2.50 -14.12 -6.90
C TRP A 136 -1.08 -14.53 -7.21
N VAL A 137 -0.93 -15.41 -8.17
CA VAL A 137 0.38 -15.89 -8.64
C VAL A 137 0.46 -15.75 -10.14
N VAL A 138 1.62 -15.30 -10.61
CA VAL A 138 1.95 -15.20 -12.05
C VAL A 138 2.93 -16.29 -12.39
N TYR A 139 2.58 -17.07 -13.40
CA TYR A 139 3.42 -18.12 -13.97
C TYR A 139 3.94 -17.71 -15.34
N GLU A 140 5.17 -18.06 -15.63
CA GLU A 140 5.68 -18.03 -16.99
C GLU A 140 5.10 -19.21 -17.79
N ASN A 141 4.56 -18.93 -19.00
CA ASN A 141 3.75 -19.88 -19.76
C ASN A 141 4.49 -21.14 -20.22
N GLN A 142 5.78 -21.06 -20.53
CA GLN A 142 6.52 -22.19 -21.12
C GLN A 142 7.04 -23.17 -20.06
N THR A 143 7.51 -22.61 -18.92
CA THR A 143 8.16 -23.40 -17.87
C THR A 143 7.27 -23.65 -16.66
N ASN A 144 6.10 -23.02 -16.59
CA ASN A 144 5.23 -22.98 -15.41
C ASN A 144 5.93 -22.45 -14.14
N LYS A 145 7.03 -21.70 -14.29
CA LYS A 145 7.76 -21.12 -13.16
C LYS A 145 6.96 -19.97 -12.57
N VAL A 146 6.85 -19.94 -11.26
CA VAL A 146 6.31 -18.78 -10.53
C VAL A 146 7.29 -17.62 -10.67
N ILE A 147 6.81 -16.47 -11.13
CA ILE A 147 7.63 -15.27 -11.40
C ILE A 147 7.13 -14.01 -10.68
N ALA A 148 5.93 -14.04 -10.12
CA ALA A 148 5.39 -12.99 -9.28
C ALA A 148 4.26 -13.50 -8.40
N TYR A 149 3.97 -12.77 -7.33
CA TYR A 149 2.76 -12.98 -6.53
C TYR A 149 2.25 -11.67 -5.94
N SER A 150 0.95 -11.67 -5.55
CA SER A 150 0.32 -10.59 -4.82
C SER A 150 -0.49 -11.14 -3.66
N ARG A 151 -0.52 -10.40 -2.54
CA ARG A 151 -1.41 -10.59 -1.39
C ARG A 151 -2.27 -9.33 -1.26
N ASN A 152 -3.58 -9.51 -1.33
CA ASN A 152 -4.55 -8.44 -1.30
C ASN A 152 -5.51 -8.65 -0.14
N LYS A 153 -5.91 -7.58 0.54
CA LYS A 153 -6.93 -7.60 1.57
C LYS A 153 -8.28 -7.21 0.96
N ILE A 154 -9.31 -8.00 1.26
CA ILE A 154 -10.67 -7.80 0.74
C ILE A 154 -11.59 -7.54 1.91
N GLU A 155 -12.17 -6.37 1.97
CA GLU A 155 -13.17 -6.02 2.98
C GLU A 155 -13.97 -4.80 2.53
N TYR A 156 -15.23 -4.68 2.99
CA TYR A 156 -16.08 -3.54 2.71
C TYR A 156 -16.16 -3.17 1.22
N ASN A 157 -16.34 -4.16 0.36
CA ASN A 157 -16.45 -4.02 -1.10
C ASN A 157 -15.26 -3.34 -1.79
N GLN A 158 -14.06 -3.43 -1.20
CA GLN A 158 -12.82 -2.93 -1.82
C GLN A 158 -11.70 -3.97 -1.73
N CYS A 159 -10.67 -3.79 -2.58
CA CYS A 159 -9.45 -4.56 -2.58
C CYS A 159 -8.25 -3.68 -2.28
N GLU A 160 -7.50 -3.96 -1.21
CA GLU A 160 -6.22 -3.32 -0.91
C GLU A 160 -5.06 -4.19 -1.39
N LEU A 161 -4.20 -3.63 -2.23
CA LEU A 161 -2.97 -4.28 -2.73
C LEU A 161 -1.88 -4.19 -1.66
N CYS A 162 -1.86 -5.14 -0.72
CA CYS A 162 -0.96 -5.07 0.43
C CYS A 162 0.50 -5.40 0.10
N THR A 163 0.71 -6.38 -0.77
CA THR A 163 2.06 -6.83 -1.15
C THR A 163 2.05 -7.37 -2.56
N THR A 164 2.92 -6.83 -3.41
CA THR A 164 3.15 -7.39 -4.74
C THR A 164 4.65 -7.52 -4.96
N LYS A 165 5.10 -8.72 -5.34
CA LYS A 165 6.52 -9.04 -5.56
C LYS A 165 6.71 -9.67 -6.93
N PHE A 166 7.76 -9.23 -7.61
CA PHE A 166 8.14 -9.72 -8.94
C PHE A 166 9.58 -10.20 -8.92
N HIS A 167 9.85 -11.29 -9.62
CA HIS A 167 11.22 -11.72 -9.87
C HIS A 167 11.88 -10.76 -10.88
N PRO A 168 12.98 -10.09 -10.54
CA PRO A 168 13.55 -8.99 -11.33
C PRO A 168 13.87 -9.35 -12.78
N GLU A 169 14.39 -10.55 -13.02
CA GLU A 169 14.80 -11.01 -14.35
C GLU A 169 13.65 -11.10 -15.35
N PHE A 170 12.41 -11.25 -14.88
CA PHE A 170 11.23 -11.41 -15.73
C PHE A 170 10.51 -10.10 -16.04
N LEU A 171 10.76 -9.03 -15.26
CA LEU A 171 9.99 -7.78 -15.36
C LEU A 171 9.98 -7.18 -16.77
N ARG A 172 11.16 -6.98 -17.36
CA ARG A 172 11.28 -6.31 -18.68
C ARG A 172 10.99 -7.23 -19.85
N LYS A 173 11.17 -8.52 -19.68
CA LYS A 173 11.03 -9.50 -20.77
C LYS A 173 9.62 -10.03 -20.89
N PHE A 174 8.93 -10.25 -19.77
CA PHE A 174 7.66 -10.96 -19.71
C PHE A 174 6.47 -10.05 -19.37
N TYR A 175 6.71 -8.84 -18.86
CA TYR A 175 5.67 -7.88 -18.45
C TYR A 175 4.66 -8.45 -17.42
N PRO A 176 5.13 -9.17 -16.38
CA PRO A 176 4.24 -9.80 -15.42
C PRO A 176 3.45 -8.78 -14.60
N SER A 177 3.99 -7.57 -14.37
CA SER A 177 3.31 -6.49 -13.66
C SER A 177 2.08 -6.01 -14.42
N GLU A 178 2.22 -5.77 -15.72
CA GLU A 178 1.10 -5.32 -16.55
C GLU A 178 0.01 -6.40 -16.66
N ALA A 179 0.41 -7.66 -16.80
CA ALA A 179 -0.54 -8.76 -16.85
C ALA A 179 -1.28 -8.94 -15.51
N LEU A 180 -0.55 -8.90 -14.39
CA LEU A 180 -1.12 -9.09 -13.06
C LEU A 180 -2.12 -7.99 -12.71
N PHE A 181 -1.72 -6.72 -12.79
CA PHE A 181 -2.59 -5.59 -12.43
C PHE A 181 -3.81 -5.50 -13.35
N TYR A 182 -3.65 -5.74 -14.65
CA TYR A 182 -4.78 -5.80 -15.57
C TYR A 182 -5.78 -6.89 -15.16
N THR A 183 -5.29 -8.10 -14.88
CA THR A 183 -6.13 -9.24 -14.48
C THR A 183 -6.81 -9.01 -13.14
N MET A 184 -6.11 -8.46 -12.15
CA MET A 184 -6.68 -8.15 -10.83
C MET A 184 -7.74 -7.05 -10.93
N ASN A 185 -7.47 -5.95 -11.67
CA ASN A 185 -8.45 -4.89 -11.85
C ASN A 185 -9.71 -5.40 -12.56
N LYS A 186 -9.56 -6.23 -13.62
CA LYS A 186 -10.70 -6.88 -14.26
C LYS A 186 -11.50 -7.69 -13.25
N TYR A 187 -10.85 -8.55 -12.49
CA TYR A 187 -11.52 -9.41 -11.52
C TYR A 187 -12.26 -8.62 -10.44
N TYR A 188 -11.62 -7.62 -9.82
CA TYR A 188 -12.24 -6.90 -8.72
C TYR A 188 -13.30 -5.88 -9.20
N LEU A 189 -13.00 -5.09 -10.23
CA LEU A 189 -13.87 -4.00 -10.65
C LEU A 189 -14.97 -4.44 -11.61
N ASP A 190 -14.67 -5.36 -12.55
CA ASP A 190 -15.61 -5.81 -13.58
C ASP A 190 -16.34 -7.08 -13.15
N ASP A 191 -15.60 -8.14 -12.78
CA ASP A 191 -16.24 -9.45 -12.48
C ASP A 191 -16.89 -9.48 -11.08
N LYS A 192 -16.36 -8.72 -10.09
CA LYS A 192 -16.85 -8.67 -8.69
C LYS A 192 -17.59 -7.40 -8.32
N ASN A 193 -17.55 -6.37 -9.17
CA ASN A 193 -18.19 -5.06 -8.93
C ASN A 193 -17.78 -4.42 -7.59
N PHE A 194 -16.49 -4.48 -7.26
CA PHE A 194 -15.96 -3.76 -6.11
C PHE A 194 -15.98 -2.26 -6.38
N ASP A 195 -16.17 -1.47 -5.33
CA ASP A 195 -16.21 -0.01 -5.44
C ASP A 195 -14.87 0.55 -5.92
N TYR A 196 -13.75 -0.04 -5.45
CA TYR A 196 -12.41 0.31 -5.93
C TYR A 196 -11.34 -0.71 -5.55
N VAL A 197 -10.21 -0.64 -6.27
CA VAL A 197 -8.92 -1.26 -5.92
C VAL A 197 -7.99 -0.16 -5.38
N ASN A 198 -7.31 -0.39 -4.27
CA ASN A 198 -6.52 0.57 -3.51
C ASN A 198 -5.05 0.12 -3.37
N ASP A 199 -4.10 0.97 -3.73
CA ASP A 199 -2.65 0.74 -3.51
C ASP A 199 -2.13 1.43 -2.23
N GLY A 200 -3.05 1.83 -1.35
CA GLY A 200 -2.72 2.49 -0.10
C GLY A 200 -2.57 4.00 -0.19
N ALA A 201 -2.28 4.60 0.95
CA ALA A 201 -2.04 6.02 1.07
C ALA A 201 -0.69 6.43 0.45
N ARG A 202 -0.57 7.72 0.08
CA ARG A 202 0.74 8.27 -0.29
C ARG A 202 1.78 7.96 0.77
N SER A 203 2.97 7.57 0.33
CA SER A 203 4.09 7.44 1.26
C SER A 203 4.50 8.81 1.82
N ILE A 204 4.69 8.88 3.14
CA ILE A 204 5.13 10.11 3.83
C ILE A 204 6.67 10.14 3.94
N SER A 205 7.30 8.98 3.93
CA SER A 205 8.73 8.81 4.18
C SER A 205 9.59 8.70 2.90
N HIS A 206 9.04 8.20 1.81
CA HIS A 206 9.75 7.98 0.55
C HIS A 206 8.77 7.94 -0.63
N GLU A 207 9.24 8.24 -1.83
CA GLU A 207 8.44 8.04 -3.04
C GLU A 207 8.42 6.57 -3.44
N THR A 208 7.26 6.09 -3.90
CA THR A 208 7.08 4.74 -4.40
C THR A 208 6.82 4.77 -5.90
N ASN A 209 7.60 4.01 -6.66
CA ASN A 209 7.42 3.92 -8.11
C ASN A 209 6.12 3.21 -8.51
N ILE A 210 5.56 2.37 -7.62
CA ILE A 210 4.37 1.59 -7.92
C ILE A 210 3.14 2.48 -8.13
N GLN A 211 2.92 3.48 -7.28
CA GLN A 211 1.78 4.39 -7.41
C GLN A 211 1.81 5.16 -8.72
N SER A 212 2.99 5.69 -9.10
CA SER A 212 3.17 6.35 -10.39
C SER A 212 2.92 5.40 -11.57
N PHE A 213 3.37 4.16 -11.48
CA PHE A 213 3.13 3.13 -12.49
C PHE A 213 1.62 2.84 -12.65
N LEU A 214 0.89 2.67 -11.55
CA LEU A 214 -0.55 2.39 -11.56
C LEU A 214 -1.36 3.57 -12.13
N ILE A 215 -1.04 4.78 -11.72
CA ILE A 215 -1.69 6.00 -12.24
C ILE A 215 -1.46 6.15 -13.74
N GLN A 216 -0.22 5.97 -14.23
CA GLN A 216 0.10 6.16 -15.63
C GLN A 216 -0.46 5.06 -16.55
N LYS A 217 -0.62 3.83 -16.04
CA LYS A 217 -0.96 2.69 -16.88
C LYS A 217 -2.39 2.18 -16.74
N PHE A 218 -3.00 2.29 -15.56
CA PHE A 218 -4.24 1.61 -15.23
C PHE A 218 -5.36 2.52 -14.70
N LYS A 219 -5.28 3.81 -14.98
CA LYS A 219 -6.29 4.82 -14.55
C LYS A 219 -6.45 4.94 -13.03
N PHE A 220 -5.46 4.49 -12.27
CA PHE A 220 -5.47 4.84 -10.85
C PHE A 220 -5.41 6.36 -10.70
N ARG A 221 -6.10 6.87 -9.69
CA ARG A 221 -6.18 8.29 -9.37
C ARG A 221 -5.95 8.54 -7.88
N LYS A 222 -5.74 9.80 -7.55
CA LYS A 222 -5.65 10.23 -6.15
C LYS A 222 -7.05 10.46 -5.61
N ALA A 223 -7.42 9.70 -4.58
CA ALA A 223 -8.57 9.98 -3.74
C ALA A 223 -8.09 10.85 -2.58
N TYR A 224 -8.32 12.16 -2.70
CA TYR A 224 -7.88 13.12 -1.70
C TYR A 224 -8.69 12.98 -0.41
N CYS A 225 -8.05 13.22 0.74
CA CYS A 225 -8.69 13.10 2.03
C CYS A 225 -8.01 13.97 3.09
N LYS A 226 -8.65 14.12 4.23
CA LYS A 226 -8.11 14.78 5.42
C LYS A 226 -7.33 13.80 6.27
N LEU A 227 -6.09 14.16 6.60
CA LEU A 227 -5.26 13.42 7.56
C LEU A 227 -5.48 13.97 8.97
N ASN A 228 -5.98 13.14 9.88
CA ASN A 228 -6.12 13.46 11.30
C ASN A 228 -4.98 12.81 12.09
N ILE A 229 -4.43 13.54 13.07
CA ILE A 229 -3.36 13.02 13.93
C ILE A 229 -3.59 13.51 15.37
N ILE A 230 -3.48 12.59 16.34
CA ILE A 230 -3.41 12.85 17.77
C ILE A 230 -2.08 12.32 18.28
N TYR A 231 -1.25 13.20 18.80
CA TYR A 231 0.05 12.85 19.39
C TYR A 231 -0.09 12.51 20.87
N ASN A 232 0.77 11.64 21.40
CA ASN A 232 0.99 11.59 22.83
C ASN A 232 1.62 12.91 23.31
N LYS A 233 1.49 13.22 24.60
CA LYS A 233 1.91 14.53 25.14
C LYS A 233 3.37 14.91 24.82
N PRO A 234 4.39 14.03 25.04
CA PRO A 234 5.78 14.38 24.73
C PRO A 234 6.02 14.66 23.24
N VAL A 235 5.48 13.81 22.35
CA VAL A 235 5.64 13.99 20.91
C VAL A 235 4.89 15.23 20.41
N GLY A 236 3.68 15.48 20.93
CA GLY A 236 2.91 16.68 20.59
C GLY A 236 3.64 17.96 20.98
N PHE A 237 4.25 17.99 22.17
CA PHE A 237 5.09 19.11 22.60
C PHE A 237 6.30 19.30 21.68
N LEU A 238 7.02 18.20 21.38
CA LEU A 238 8.16 18.23 20.46
C LEU A 238 7.76 18.78 19.08
N VAL A 239 6.68 18.27 18.49
CA VAL A 239 6.17 18.75 17.19
C VAL A 239 5.83 20.24 17.25
N LYS A 240 5.14 20.70 18.30
CA LYS A 240 4.78 22.12 18.47
C LYS A 240 6.00 23.04 18.49
N VAL A 241 7.06 22.65 19.21
CA VAL A 241 8.29 23.43 19.33
C VAL A 241 9.10 23.41 18.04
N VAL A 242 9.17 22.26 17.37
CA VAL A 242 10.10 22.07 16.25
C VAL A 242 9.48 22.46 14.90
N TYR A 243 8.17 22.40 14.76
CA TYR A 243 7.48 22.69 13.49
C TYR A 243 7.77 24.09 12.90
N PRO A 244 7.91 25.18 13.66
CA PRO A 244 8.32 26.47 13.10
C PRO A 244 9.65 26.42 12.34
N PHE A 245 10.56 25.55 12.77
CA PHE A 245 11.90 25.37 12.18
C PHE A 245 11.97 24.33 11.06
N ARG A 246 10.82 23.87 10.54
CA ARG A 246 10.71 22.78 9.57
C ARG A 246 11.53 22.96 8.29
N LEU A 247 11.68 24.18 7.82
CA LEU A 247 12.47 24.47 6.60
C LEU A 247 13.96 24.24 6.83
N PHE A 248 14.46 24.64 7.99
CA PHE A 248 15.86 24.40 8.40
C PHE A 248 16.11 22.90 8.63
N LEU A 249 15.22 22.22 9.31
CA LEU A 249 15.36 20.79 9.62
C LEU A 249 15.32 19.91 8.36
N LYS A 250 14.61 20.31 7.33
CA LYS A 250 14.55 19.58 6.06
C LYS A 250 15.94 19.43 5.40
N SER A 251 16.86 20.37 5.64
CA SER A 251 18.24 20.27 5.16
C SER A 251 19.09 19.28 5.95
N LEU A 252 18.66 18.93 7.19
CA LEU A 252 19.35 17.97 8.06
C LEU A 252 18.72 16.58 7.89
N ASN A 253 19.20 15.81 6.92
CA ASN A 253 18.59 14.49 6.59
C ASN A 253 19.54 13.34 6.93
N TRP A 254 19.94 13.23 8.21
CA TRP A 254 20.80 12.14 8.69
C TRP A 254 20.39 11.67 10.10
N GLY A 255 20.57 10.36 10.36
CA GLY A 255 20.37 9.75 11.68
C GLY A 255 19.02 10.07 12.35
N PRO A 256 19.01 10.60 13.57
CA PRO A 256 17.78 10.89 14.32
C PRO A 256 16.88 11.95 13.68
N PHE A 257 17.44 12.85 12.86
CA PHE A 257 16.67 13.87 12.15
C PHE A 257 15.75 13.28 11.07
N THR A 258 16.06 12.12 10.51
CA THR A 258 15.18 11.43 9.54
C THR A 258 13.80 11.14 10.16
N LYS A 259 13.77 10.59 11.37
CA LYS A 259 12.49 10.29 12.06
C LYS A 259 11.74 11.57 12.43
N LEU A 260 12.46 12.61 12.86
CA LEU A 260 11.89 13.90 13.15
C LEU A 260 11.30 14.55 11.89
N ASN A 261 12.01 14.51 10.77
CA ASN A 261 11.53 15.03 9.49
C ASN A 261 10.26 14.33 9.02
N ILE A 262 10.12 13.01 9.25
CA ILE A 262 8.87 12.27 8.96
C ILE A 262 7.71 12.82 9.81
N LEU A 263 7.91 13.04 11.11
CA LEU A 263 6.88 13.61 11.99
C LEU A 263 6.48 15.02 11.57
N ILE A 264 7.45 15.87 11.24
CA ILE A 264 7.22 17.24 10.78
C ILE A 264 6.49 17.25 9.43
N ASN A 265 6.83 16.34 8.52
CA ASN A 265 6.13 16.22 7.24
C ASN A 265 4.67 15.75 7.43
N GLN A 266 4.41 14.83 8.35
CA GLN A 266 3.04 14.43 8.70
C GLN A 266 2.23 15.61 9.26
N GLU A 267 2.83 16.41 10.15
CA GLU A 267 2.17 17.61 10.70
C GLU A 267 1.91 18.66 9.62
N LYS A 268 2.83 18.84 8.66
CA LYS A 268 2.62 19.70 7.49
C LYS A 268 1.43 19.24 6.68
N ILE A 269 1.37 17.94 6.36
CA ILE A 269 0.27 17.33 5.61
C ILE A 269 -1.06 17.52 6.36
N LYS A 270 -1.10 17.25 7.67
CA LYS A 270 -2.29 17.47 8.49
C LYS A 270 -2.81 18.92 8.36
N ARG A 271 -1.91 19.91 8.45
CA ARG A 271 -2.26 21.33 8.38
C ARG A 271 -2.59 21.82 6.95
N SER A 272 -2.28 21.06 5.94
CA SER A 272 -2.57 21.45 4.55
C SER A 272 -4.05 21.34 4.18
N TYR A 273 -4.86 20.70 5.03
CA TYR A 273 -6.30 20.56 4.81
C TYR A 273 -7.07 21.82 5.21
N ASP A 274 -6.66 22.48 6.29
CA ASP A 274 -7.27 23.71 6.82
C ASP A 274 -6.81 24.91 5.96
#